data_0f830158114672ef949ecdf676bcd341
#
_entry.id   0f830158114672ef949ecdf676bcd341
#
_cell.length_a   1.000
_cell.length_b   1.000
_cell.length_c   1.000
_cell.angle_alpha   90.00
_cell.angle_beta   90.00
_cell.angle_gamma   90.00
#
_symmetry.space_group_name_H-M   'P 1'
#
loop_
_entity.id
_entity.type
_entity.pdbx_description
1 polymer ?
#
loop_
_entity_poly.entity_id
_entity_poly.type
_entity_poly.pdbx_seq_one_letter_code
_entity_poly.pdbx_strand_id
1 'polypeptide(L)'
;MSQVIYEKKCPFSCSVPKDLLLNKRNLSETEIQLLKSNFNTNEDSTWQNIFVDKDEFDAELIKNVEFAGFIVLGKISKAKLKYHDLELPVGIYNSYLKNVVTGDDNVIKNVIYLENYRLGNRVLLFNIQELSCTNHSKFGNGILKEGEPESNRITIAVGNENEGRWVLPFVQMIPADAYLWSRYRDDSELMNRFVELTEYGNTKKLDTYGTIGDDSVIKNTTLIKDAKIGESAYIKGAFKIKNVTILSSQEEMSQIGEGVELVNGIMGYGSRVFYQAVAVRFVIGRNCQLKYGARLLNSVIGDNSTVSCCELLNNLIFPFHEQHHNSSFLIATTIMGQSNIAAGSTIGSNHNSRSPDGEIIACPRRRDLCGKIY
;
A
#
# COMPACT_ATOMS: atom_id res chain seq x y z
N MET A 1 -8.92 -13.93 21.58
CA MET A 1 -7.81 -13.20 22.25
C MET A 1 -6.51 -13.75 21.73
N SER A 2 -5.73 -12.97 21.00
CA SER A 2 -4.39 -13.35 20.56
C SER A 2 -3.47 -13.36 21.80
N GLN A 3 -2.92 -14.52 22.13
CA GLN A 3 -1.90 -14.62 23.17
C GLN A 3 -0.60 -13.98 22.66
N VAL A 4 0.09 -13.24 23.52
CA VAL A 4 1.47 -12.84 23.28
C VAL A 4 2.32 -14.10 23.34
N ILE A 5 2.86 -14.51 22.19
CA ILE A 5 3.69 -15.71 22.07
C ILE A 5 5.15 -15.27 22.12
N TYR A 6 5.91 -15.87 23.04
CA TYR A 6 7.35 -15.69 23.11
C TYR A 6 8.03 -16.66 22.11
N GLU A 7 8.43 -16.17 20.95
CA GLU A 7 9.19 -16.97 19.99
C GLU A 7 10.70 -16.64 20.06
N LYS A 8 11.49 -17.66 20.26
CA LYS A 8 12.96 -17.57 20.38
C LYS A 8 13.69 -17.62 19.03
N LYS A 9 12.97 -17.79 17.91
CA LYS A 9 13.57 -17.89 16.56
C LYS A 9 13.33 -16.61 15.78
N CYS A 10 14.42 -15.96 15.35
CA CYS A 10 14.35 -14.97 14.30
C CYS A 10 13.86 -15.65 13.02
N PRO A 11 12.67 -15.32 12.49
CA PRO A 11 12.14 -15.98 11.28
C PRO A 11 12.92 -15.63 10.01
N PHE A 12 13.77 -14.61 10.06
CA PHE A 12 14.59 -14.13 8.93
C PHE A 12 16.01 -14.72 8.91
N SER A 13 16.18 -15.99 9.25
CA SER A 13 17.46 -16.71 9.10
C SER A 13 17.77 -17.06 7.64
N CYS A 14 17.28 -16.28 6.69
CA CYS A 14 17.61 -16.48 5.28
C CYS A 14 18.98 -15.88 4.97
N SER A 15 19.74 -16.60 4.15
CA SER A 15 20.96 -16.10 3.55
C SER A 15 20.72 -14.73 2.96
N VAL A 16 21.39 -13.73 3.52
CA VAL A 16 21.36 -12.35 3.04
C VAL A 16 21.62 -12.36 1.54
N PRO A 17 20.75 -11.79 0.71
CA PRO A 17 20.99 -11.69 -0.72
C PRO A 17 22.34 -10.95 -0.94
N LYS A 18 23.25 -11.60 -1.66
CA LYS A 18 24.61 -11.07 -1.87
C LYS A 18 24.63 -9.71 -2.57
N ASP A 19 23.59 -9.41 -3.34
CA ASP A 19 23.37 -8.14 -4.01
C ASP A 19 23.18 -6.97 -3.03
N LEU A 20 22.60 -7.21 -1.86
CA LEU A 20 22.41 -6.17 -0.83
C LEU A 20 23.70 -5.75 -0.14
N LEU A 21 24.73 -6.59 -0.17
CA LEU A 21 26.03 -6.31 0.43
C LEU A 21 27.05 -5.79 -0.59
N LEU A 22 26.66 -5.60 -1.83
CA LEU A 22 27.54 -5.01 -2.82
C LEU A 22 27.94 -3.59 -2.36
N ASN A 23 29.23 -3.30 -2.32
CA ASN A 23 29.78 -2.04 -1.85
C ASN A 23 29.47 -1.70 -0.37
N LYS A 24 29.29 -2.73 0.48
CA LYS A 24 29.07 -2.55 1.92
C LYS A 24 30.21 -3.15 2.73
N ARG A 25 30.41 -2.61 3.94
CA ARG A 25 31.34 -3.09 4.95
C ARG A 25 30.70 -3.10 6.34
N ASN A 26 31.28 -3.81 7.26
CA ASN A 26 30.92 -3.68 8.68
C ASN A 26 31.40 -2.34 9.24
N LEU A 27 30.84 -1.95 10.38
CA LEU A 27 31.26 -0.80 11.15
C LEU A 27 32.69 -0.98 11.68
N SER A 28 33.46 0.08 11.71
CA SER A 28 34.76 0.14 12.43
C SER A 28 34.53 0.33 13.93
N GLU A 29 35.55 0.00 14.74
CA GLU A 29 35.47 0.20 16.19
C GLU A 29 35.25 1.67 16.57
N THR A 30 35.84 2.61 15.84
CA THR A 30 35.63 4.05 16.07
C THR A 30 34.20 4.49 15.77
N GLU A 31 33.59 3.97 14.72
CA GLU A 31 32.19 4.23 14.40
C GLU A 31 31.24 3.62 15.44
N ILE A 32 31.53 2.40 15.93
CA ILE A 32 30.75 1.77 17.00
C ILE A 32 30.81 2.60 18.29
N GLN A 33 32.01 3.10 18.68
CA GLN A 33 32.14 3.96 19.85
C GLN A 33 31.39 5.28 19.69
N LEU A 34 31.45 5.89 18.51
CA LEU A 34 30.68 7.10 18.20
C LEU A 34 29.17 6.86 18.23
N LEU A 35 28.70 5.75 17.64
CA LEU A 35 27.29 5.37 17.71
C LEU A 35 26.80 5.18 19.15
N LYS A 36 27.62 4.51 20.00
CA LYS A 36 27.30 4.36 21.43
C LYS A 36 27.27 5.70 22.15
N SER A 37 28.20 6.61 21.87
CA SER A 37 28.23 7.95 22.46
C SER A 37 27.03 8.82 22.06
N ASN A 38 26.46 8.55 20.88
CA ASN A 38 25.21 9.17 20.37
C ASN A 38 23.93 8.46 20.85
N PHE A 39 24.04 7.66 21.91
CA PHE A 39 22.93 6.93 22.52
C PHE A 39 22.26 5.88 21.61
N ASN A 40 23.00 5.35 20.63
CA ASN A 40 22.49 4.25 19.84
C ASN A 40 22.73 2.91 20.56
N THR A 41 21.81 1.98 20.40
CA THR A 41 21.86 0.62 20.92
C THR A 41 21.69 -0.42 19.82
N ASN A 42 22.18 -1.62 20.04
CA ASN A 42 22.00 -2.73 19.12
C ASN A 42 21.71 -4.02 19.88
N GLU A 43 20.76 -4.82 19.41
CA GLU A 43 20.45 -6.13 19.97
C GLU A 43 21.68 -7.06 19.92
N ASP A 44 22.45 -7.01 18.84
CA ASP A 44 23.72 -7.72 18.71
C ASP A 44 24.85 -6.90 19.35
N SER A 45 25.34 -7.37 20.49
CA SER A 45 26.43 -6.71 21.21
C SER A 45 27.71 -6.55 20.39
N THR A 46 27.93 -7.35 19.35
CA THR A 46 29.10 -7.30 18.46
C THR A 46 28.94 -6.25 17.35
N TRP A 47 27.75 -5.75 17.07
CA TRP A 47 27.43 -4.82 15.97
C TRP A 47 27.75 -5.35 14.56
N GLN A 48 27.97 -6.66 14.41
CA GLN A 48 28.30 -7.28 13.12
C GLN A 48 27.11 -7.47 12.20
N ASN A 49 25.90 -7.29 12.71
CA ASN A 49 24.65 -7.31 11.96
C ASN A 49 24.36 -6.03 11.18
N ILE A 50 25.22 -4.99 11.32
CA ILE A 50 25.06 -3.68 10.66
C ILE A 50 26.12 -3.55 9.57
N PHE A 51 25.64 -3.26 8.36
CA PHE A 51 26.45 -3.01 7.18
C PHE A 51 26.22 -1.60 6.69
N VAL A 52 27.29 -0.89 6.39
CA VAL A 52 27.28 0.51 5.97
C VAL A 52 27.94 0.67 4.61
N ASP A 53 27.68 1.79 3.95
CA ASP A 53 28.35 2.09 2.68
C ASP A 53 29.88 2.13 2.86
N LYS A 54 30.61 1.61 1.87
CA LYS A 54 32.05 1.49 1.94
C LYS A 54 32.75 2.83 1.82
N ASP A 55 32.20 3.73 1.02
CA ASP A 55 32.85 4.98 0.62
C ASP A 55 32.39 6.18 1.46
N GLU A 56 31.10 6.23 1.83
CA GLU A 56 30.51 7.39 2.50
C GLU A 56 29.51 6.98 3.59
N PHE A 57 29.96 7.06 4.85
CA PHE A 57 29.13 6.82 6.02
C PHE A 57 29.54 7.72 7.18
N ASP A 58 28.60 8.53 7.69
CA ASP A 58 28.84 9.42 8.82
C ASP A 58 27.99 9.00 10.03
N ALA A 59 28.64 8.37 11.01
CA ALA A 59 27.99 7.92 12.25
C ALA A 59 27.52 9.07 13.15
N GLU A 60 27.99 10.33 12.96
CA GLU A 60 27.47 11.50 13.68
C GLU A 60 26.02 11.81 13.39
N LEU A 61 25.51 11.35 12.23
CA LEU A 61 24.15 11.57 11.74
C LEU A 61 23.15 10.50 12.21
N ILE A 62 23.58 9.62 13.13
CA ILE A 62 22.73 8.58 13.72
C ILE A 62 22.69 8.79 15.23
N LYS A 63 21.52 9.12 15.78
CA LYS A 63 21.35 9.49 17.20
C LYS A 63 20.09 8.90 17.81
N ASN A 64 20.24 8.27 18.98
CA ASN A 64 19.18 7.69 19.77
C ASN A 64 18.34 6.69 18.94
N VAL A 65 19.04 5.71 18.35
CA VAL A 65 18.45 4.68 17.50
C VAL A 65 18.69 3.32 18.14
N GLU A 66 17.66 2.49 18.15
CA GLU A 66 17.76 1.09 18.53
C GLU A 66 17.74 0.21 17.28
N PHE A 67 18.79 -0.58 17.10
CA PHE A 67 18.95 -1.50 15.98
C PHE A 67 18.70 -2.95 16.39
N ALA A 68 18.03 -3.71 15.55
CA ALA A 68 17.80 -5.13 15.73
C ALA A 68 17.86 -5.88 14.40
N GLY A 69 18.21 -7.16 14.46
CA GLY A 69 18.29 -8.02 13.27
C GLY A 69 19.29 -7.50 12.24
N PHE A 70 19.00 -7.68 10.96
CA PHE A 70 19.87 -7.35 9.83
C PHE A 70 19.67 -5.92 9.33
N ILE A 71 20.70 -5.10 9.35
CA ILE A 71 20.65 -3.68 8.96
C ILE A 71 21.66 -3.42 7.82
N VAL A 72 21.20 -2.81 6.75
CA VAL A 72 22.07 -2.30 5.67
C VAL A 72 21.76 -0.84 5.44
N LEU A 73 22.74 0.02 5.59
CA LEU A 73 22.61 1.46 5.40
C LEU A 73 23.32 1.88 4.11
N GLY A 74 22.63 2.70 3.31
CA GLY A 74 23.21 3.40 2.16
C GLY A 74 24.17 4.49 2.59
N LYS A 75 24.54 5.37 1.67
CA LYS A 75 25.33 6.56 1.96
C LYS A 75 24.58 7.48 2.91
N ILE A 76 25.30 8.08 3.83
CA ILE A 76 24.77 9.08 4.76
C ILE A 76 25.69 10.30 4.69
N SER A 77 25.27 11.34 3.99
CA SER A 77 26.02 12.57 3.78
C SER A 77 25.51 13.73 4.64
N LYS A 78 26.34 14.77 4.85
CA LYS A 78 25.93 16.00 5.55
C LYS A 78 25.03 16.88 4.68
N ALA A 79 23.91 16.30 4.20
CA ALA A 79 22.91 16.97 3.38
C ALA A 79 21.61 17.19 4.17
N LYS A 80 20.66 17.89 3.56
CA LYS A 80 19.31 18.05 4.06
C LYS A 80 18.33 17.72 2.95
N LEU A 81 17.24 17.03 3.29
CA LEU A 81 16.11 16.85 2.41
C LEU A 81 15.05 17.92 2.70
N LYS A 82 14.53 18.52 1.64
CA LYS A 82 13.49 19.53 1.72
C LYS A 82 12.26 19.08 0.95
N TYR A 83 11.12 19.15 1.62
CA TYR A 83 9.81 18.91 1.01
C TYR A 83 8.82 19.99 1.47
N HIS A 84 8.41 20.89 0.57
CA HIS A 84 7.68 22.09 0.87
C HIS A 84 8.38 22.95 1.96
N ASP A 85 7.73 23.13 3.11
CA ASP A 85 8.21 23.86 4.28
C ASP A 85 9.01 22.99 5.27
N LEU A 86 9.04 21.69 5.07
CA LEU A 86 9.78 20.75 5.91
C LEU A 86 11.20 20.59 5.38
N GLU A 87 12.20 20.92 6.18
CA GLU A 87 13.61 20.69 5.89
C GLU A 87 14.24 19.90 7.04
N LEU A 88 14.79 18.74 6.76
CA LEU A 88 15.39 17.85 7.75
C LEU A 88 16.78 17.39 7.32
N PRO A 89 17.73 17.25 8.27
CA PRO A 89 19.04 16.68 7.98
C PRO A 89 18.91 15.21 7.64
N VAL A 90 19.70 14.75 6.68
CA VAL A 90 19.90 13.33 6.37
C VAL A 90 20.38 12.61 7.63
N GLY A 91 19.98 11.35 7.80
CA GLY A 91 20.37 10.52 8.92
C GLY A 91 19.20 9.84 9.63
N ILE A 92 19.49 9.20 10.76
CA ILE A 92 18.51 8.40 11.51
C ILE A 92 18.45 8.92 12.95
N TYR A 93 17.26 9.27 13.40
CA TYR A 93 17.05 9.95 14.68
C TYR A 93 15.86 9.42 15.44
N ASN A 94 16.02 9.10 16.74
CA ASN A 94 14.92 8.73 17.65
C ASN A 94 14.02 7.63 17.05
N SER A 95 14.59 6.49 16.65
CA SER A 95 13.84 5.47 15.90
C SER A 95 14.27 4.06 16.29
N TYR A 96 13.36 3.09 16.11
CA TYR A 96 13.66 1.66 16.20
C TYR A 96 13.66 1.04 14.80
N LEU A 97 14.73 0.34 14.45
CA LEU A 97 14.90 -0.32 13.15
C LEU A 97 15.22 -1.79 13.31
N LYS A 98 14.43 -2.65 12.63
CA LYS A 98 14.65 -4.10 12.62
C LYS A 98 14.56 -4.66 11.20
N ASN A 99 15.61 -5.37 10.76
CA ASN A 99 15.69 -5.93 9.41
C ASN A 99 15.43 -4.87 8.33
N VAL A 100 16.20 -3.78 8.31
CA VAL A 100 15.98 -2.64 7.41
C VAL A 100 17.14 -2.48 6.44
N VAL A 101 16.81 -2.23 5.18
CA VAL A 101 17.74 -1.90 4.12
C VAL A 101 17.43 -0.51 3.61
N THR A 102 18.36 0.42 3.66
CA THR A 102 18.18 1.77 3.15
C THR A 102 19.03 2.03 1.91
N GLY A 103 18.50 2.79 0.97
CA GLY A 103 19.29 3.49 -0.05
C GLY A 103 20.03 4.70 0.52
N ASP A 104 20.47 5.59 -0.36
CA ASP A 104 21.31 6.71 -0.04
C ASP A 104 20.51 7.91 0.49
N ASP A 105 21.11 8.68 1.40
CA ASP A 105 20.66 9.99 1.90
C ASP A 105 19.22 10.02 2.41
N ASN A 106 18.83 9.01 3.16
CA ASN A 106 17.51 8.95 3.76
C ASN A 106 17.41 9.79 5.05
N VAL A 107 16.20 10.27 5.32
CA VAL A 107 15.81 10.85 6.61
C VAL A 107 14.84 9.92 7.30
N ILE A 108 15.23 9.33 8.43
CA ILE A 108 14.37 8.52 9.29
C ILE A 108 14.35 9.20 10.66
N LYS A 109 13.23 9.86 10.99
CA LYS A 109 13.14 10.62 12.22
C LYS A 109 11.83 10.40 12.96
N ASN A 110 11.92 10.03 14.24
CA ASN A 110 10.79 9.73 15.10
C ASN A 110 9.90 8.63 14.50
N VAL A 111 10.52 7.53 14.06
CA VAL A 111 9.82 6.32 13.61
C VAL A 111 9.86 5.31 14.75
N ILE A 112 8.73 5.12 15.43
CA ILE A 112 8.66 4.34 16.66
C ILE A 112 8.97 2.88 16.38
N TYR A 113 8.48 2.34 15.27
CA TYR A 113 8.71 0.95 14.88
C TYR A 113 8.84 0.80 13.36
N LEU A 114 10.04 0.43 12.88
CA LEU A 114 10.33 0.16 11.46
C LEU A 114 10.88 -1.26 11.32
N GLU A 115 10.12 -2.15 10.67
CA GLU A 115 10.52 -3.56 10.53
C GLU A 115 10.30 -4.09 9.12
N ASN A 116 11.31 -4.83 8.60
CA ASN A 116 11.24 -5.58 7.34
C ASN A 116 10.92 -4.70 6.11
N TYR A 117 11.59 -3.55 5.98
CA TYR A 117 11.43 -2.62 4.86
C TYR A 117 12.72 -2.38 4.10
N ARG A 118 12.58 -2.20 2.78
CA ARG A 118 13.62 -1.65 1.91
C ARG A 118 13.20 -0.25 1.49
N LEU A 119 14.06 0.72 1.75
CA LEU A 119 13.88 2.11 1.38
C LEU A 119 14.78 2.43 0.18
N GLY A 120 14.26 3.14 -0.79
CA GLY A 120 15.03 3.74 -1.88
C GLY A 120 15.94 4.88 -1.41
N ASN A 121 16.38 5.68 -2.34
CA ASN A 121 17.22 6.84 -2.06
C ASN A 121 16.37 8.06 -1.70
N ARG A 122 16.89 8.93 -0.85
CA ARG A 122 16.27 10.21 -0.46
C ARG A 122 14.84 10.08 0.05
N VAL A 123 14.52 8.96 0.71
CA VAL A 123 13.23 8.75 1.36
C VAL A 123 13.17 9.54 2.67
N LEU A 124 12.06 10.25 2.88
CA LEU A 124 11.82 11.02 4.10
C LEU A 124 10.71 10.35 4.93
N LEU A 125 11.07 9.76 6.06
CA LEU A 125 10.17 9.20 7.06
C LEU A 125 10.18 10.08 8.31
N PHE A 126 9.01 10.64 8.68
CA PHE A 126 8.91 11.57 9.80
C PHE A 126 7.64 11.35 10.63
N ASN A 127 7.79 11.13 11.93
CA ASN A 127 6.69 10.90 12.88
C ASN A 127 5.76 9.76 12.44
N ILE A 128 6.26 8.53 12.44
CA ILE A 128 5.49 7.32 12.07
C ILE A 128 5.44 6.41 13.30
N GLN A 129 4.24 5.91 13.64
CA GLN A 129 4.12 4.99 14.78
C GLN A 129 4.54 3.58 14.42
N GLU A 130 3.99 3.00 13.33
CA GLU A 130 4.38 1.67 12.87
C GLU A 130 4.52 1.65 11.34
N LEU A 131 5.67 1.16 10.87
CA LEU A 131 5.95 0.84 9.48
C LEU A 131 6.54 -0.58 9.44
N SER A 132 5.71 -1.60 9.20
CA SER A 132 6.12 -2.99 9.33
C SER A 132 5.68 -3.87 8.16
N CYS A 133 6.41 -4.96 7.91
CA CYS A 133 6.04 -5.94 6.91
C CYS A 133 6.12 -7.35 7.50
N THR A 134 5.03 -8.10 7.36
CA THR A 134 4.95 -9.49 7.82
C THR A 134 5.48 -10.45 6.77
N ASN A 135 5.81 -11.67 7.19
CA ASN A 135 6.31 -12.71 6.29
C ASN A 135 5.26 -13.19 5.27
N HIS A 136 3.97 -12.99 5.52
CA HIS A 136 2.86 -13.37 4.64
C HIS A 136 2.30 -12.22 3.79
N SER A 137 3.03 -11.12 3.64
CA SER A 137 2.59 -9.92 2.92
C SER A 137 2.27 -10.22 1.46
N LYS A 138 1.09 -9.84 1.00
CA LYS A 138 0.61 -9.97 -0.39
C LYS A 138 0.51 -8.63 -1.11
N PHE A 139 0.68 -7.54 -0.36
CA PHE A 139 0.66 -6.18 -0.88
C PHE A 139 -0.63 -5.86 -1.68
N GLY A 140 -1.76 -6.42 -1.25
CA GLY A 140 -3.04 -6.22 -1.91
C GLY A 140 -3.32 -7.13 -3.10
N ASN A 141 -2.38 -7.97 -3.51
CA ASN A 141 -2.61 -8.91 -4.60
C ASN A 141 -3.35 -10.17 -4.15
N GLY A 142 -4.15 -10.75 -5.02
CA GLY A 142 -4.95 -11.98 -4.78
C GLY A 142 -4.14 -13.28 -4.81
N ILE A 143 -2.87 -13.23 -4.47
CA ILE A 143 -1.96 -14.39 -4.46
C ILE A 143 -2.05 -15.18 -3.15
N LEU A 144 -1.48 -16.38 -3.16
CA LEU A 144 -1.20 -17.17 -1.96
C LEU A 144 0.29 -17.23 -1.69
N LYS A 145 0.66 -17.18 -0.43
CA LYS A 145 2.01 -17.49 0.02
C LYS A 145 2.16 -19.00 0.26
N GLU A 146 3.41 -19.48 0.26
CA GLU A 146 3.71 -20.89 0.52
C GLU A 146 3.07 -21.38 1.82
N GLY A 147 2.32 -22.49 1.75
CA GLY A 147 1.63 -23.08 2.89
C GLY A 147 0.29 -22.45 3.26
N GLU A 148 -0.18 -21.41 2.55
CA GLU A 148 -1.49 -20.80 2.82
C GLU A 148 -2.64 -21.57 2.14
N PRO A 149 -3.78 -21.72 2.84
CA PRO A 149 -5.00 -22.25 2.25
C PRO A 149 -5.67 -21.22 1.31
N GLU A 150 -6.51 -21.67 0.38
CA GLU A 150 -7.28 -20.81 -0.53
C GLU A 150 -8.14 -19.75 0.19
N SER A 151 -8.62 -20.04 1.38
CA SER A 151 -9.40 -19.09 2.19
C SER A 151 -8.65 -17.81 2.56
N ASN A 152 -7.32 -17.82 2.46
CA ASN A 152 -6.48 -16.64 2.72
C ASN A 152 -6.30 -15.75 1.49
N ARG A 153 -6.82 -16.14 0.33
CA ARG A 153 -6.74 -15.34 -0.89
C ARG A 153 -7.58 -14.07 -0.77
N ILE A 154 -7.01 -12.94 -1.18
CA ILE A 154 -7.76 -11.69 -1.23
C ILE A 154 -8.65 -11.74 -2.46
N THR A 155 -9.93 -11.54 -2.25
CA THR A 155 -10.93 -11.46 -3.30
C THR A 155 -11.65 -10.12 -3.25
N ILE A 156 -12.12 -9.65 -4.40
CA ILE A 156 -12.99 -8.48 -4.54
C ILE A 156 -14.29 -8.97 -5.16
N ALA A 157 -15.39 -8.91 -4.41
CA ALA A 157 -16.69 -9.30 -4.91
C ALA A 157 -17.32 -8.12 -5.69
N VAL A 158 -17.37 -8.22 -7.00
CA VAL A 158 -17.89 -7.17 -7.88
C VAL A 158 -19.24 -7.56 -8.48
N GLY A 159 -20.11 -6.57 -8.69
CA GLY A 159 -21.37 -6.73 -9.42
C GLY A 159 -22.48 -7.51 -8.68
N ASN A 160 -22.24 -8.05 -7.50
CA ASN A 160 -23.26 -8.57 -6.60
C ASN A 160 -22.79 -8.62 -5.15
N GLU A 161 -23.72 -8.71 -4.20
CA GLU A 161 -23.44 -8.78 -2.77
C GLU A 161 -23.22 -10.21 -2.25
N ASN A 162 -23.53 -11.24 -3.05
CA ASN A 162 -23.50 -12.66 -2.65
C ASN A 162 -22.16 -13.35 -2.93
N GLU A 163 -21.11 -12.60 -3.21
CA GLU A 163 -19.73 -13.07 -3.44
C GLU A 163 -19.54 -14.06 -4.64
N GLY A 164 -20.59 -14.39 -5.38
CA GLY A 164 -20.51 -15.32 -6.52
C GLY A 164 -19.67 -14.81 -7.70
N ARG A 165 -19.34 -13.52 -7.74
CA ARG A 165 -18.60 -12.85 -8.83
C ARG A 165 -17.30 -12.21 -8.35
N TRP A 166 -16.58 -12.89 -7.50
CA TRP A 166 -15.29 -12.41 -7.01
C TRP A 166 -14.21 -12.46 -8.09
N VAL A 167 -13.29 -11.52 -8.01
CA VAL A 167 -12.06 -11.46 -8.80
C VAL A 167 -10.85 -11.38 -7.87
N LEU A 168 -9.67 -11.79 -8.34
CA LEU A 168 -8.42 -11.70 -7.59
C LEU A 168 -7.66 -10.44 -8.03
N PRO A 169 -7.43 -9.47 -7.15
CA PRO A 169 -6.71 -8.26 -7.52
C PRO A 169 -5.25 -8.57 -7.90
N PHE A 170 -4.77 -7.90 -8.94
CA PHE A 170 -3.37 -7.91 -9.35
C PHE A 170 -2.96 -6.53 -9.86
N VAL A 171 -1.66 -6.23 -9.78
CA VAL A 171 -1.11 -5.00 -10.32
C VAL A 171 -1.39 -4.94 -11.83
N GLN A 172 -1.86 -3.80 -12.32
CA GLN A 172 -2.31 -3.56 -13.70
C GLN A 172 -3.69 -4.09 -14.07
N MET A 173 -4.46 -4.66 -13.13
CA MET A 173 -5.86 -5.00 -13.39
C MET A 173 -6.65 -3.77 -13.84
N ILE A 174 -7.39 -3.91 -14.92
CA ILE A 174 -8.33 -2.89 -15.41
C ILE A 174 -9.79 -3.38 -15.26
N PRO A 175 -10.79 -2.49 -15.31
CA PRO A 175 -12.20 -2.89 -15.19
C PRO A 175 -12.65 -3.94 -16.20
N ALA A 176 -12.06 -3.97 -17.40
CA ALA A 176 -12.37 -4.99 -18.40
C ALA A 176 -11.99 -6.40 -17.94
N ASP A 177 -10.83 -6.55 -17.28
CA ASP A 177 -10.41 -7.85 -16.71
C ASP A 177 -11.39 -8.31 -15.66
N ALA A 178 -11.77 -7.42 -14.74
CA ALA A 178 -12.74 -7.72 -13.70
C ALA A 178 -14.14 -8.05 -14.28
N TYR A 179 -14.54 -7.37 -15.35
CA TYR A 179 -15.79 -7.66 -16.06
C TYR A 179 -15.79 -9.06 -16.66
N LEU A 180 -14.78 -9.40 -17.43
CA LEU A 180 -14.64 -10.73 -18.04
C LEU A 180 -14.59 -11.82 -16.96
N TRP A 181 -13.80 -11.62 -15.92
CA TRP A 181 -13.66 -12.57 -14.82
C TRP A 181 -14.98 -12.79 -14.08
N SER A 182 -15.74 -11.75 -13.81
CA SER A 182 -17.00 -11.84 -13.07
C SER A 182 -18.15 -12.41 -13.90
N ARG A 183 -18.09 -12.28 -15.23
CA ARG A 183 -19.19 -12.65 -16.14
C ARG A 183 -19.07 -14.04 -16.74
N TYR A 184 -17.86 -14.44 -17.10
CA TYR A 184 -17.63 -15.70 -17.81
C TYR A 184 -17.11 -16.80 -16.86
N ARG A 185 -17.81 -16.94 -15.71
CA ARG A 185 -17.40 -17.86 -14.63
C ARG A 185 -17.37 -19.33 -15.02
N ASP A 186 -18.17 -19.73 -15.99
CA ASP A 186 -18.27 -21.13 -16.48
C ASP A 186 -17.11 -21.51 -17.42
N ASP A 187 -16.35 -20.53 -17.90
CA ASP A 187 -15.18 -20.77 -18.72
C ASP A 187 -13.95 -21.03 -17.81
N SER A 188 -13.69 -22.32 -17.59
CA SER A 188 -12.60 -22.77 -16.71
C SER A 188 -11.21 -22.41 -17.23
N GLU A 189 -11.01 -22.36 -18.56
CA GLU A 189 -9.74 -21.97 -19.16
C GLU A 189 -9.46 -20.49 -18.91
N LEU A 190 -10.43 -19.65 -19.15
CA LEU A 190 -10.35 -18.22 -18.86
C LEU A 190 -10.10 -17.96 -17.36
N MET A 191 -10.80 -18.66 -16.46
CA MET A 191 -10.61 -18.54 -15.02
C MET A 191 -9.18 -18.91 -14.60
N ASN A 192 -8.64 -19.98 -15.13
CA ASN A 192 -7.27 -20.41 -14.86
C ASN A 192 -6.25 -19.38 -15.36
N ARG A 193 -6.46 -18.78 -16.54
CA ARG A 193 -5.58 -17.73 -17.07
C ARG A 193 -5.58 -16.47 -16.19
N PHE A 194 -6.71 -16.08 -15.63
CA PHE A 194 -6.77 -14.96 -14.68
C PHE A 194 -6.03 -15.26 -13.37
N VAL A 195 -6.11 -16.49 -12.87
CA VAL A 195 -5.29 -16.90 -11.70
C VAL A 195 -3.80 -16.83 -12.03
N GLU A 196 -3.38 -17.34 -13.19
CA GLU A 196 -2.00 -17.26 -13.65
C GLU A 196 -1.51 -15.79 -13.76
N LEU A 197 -2.32 -14.90 -14.32
CA LEU A 197 -2.02 -13.47 -14.40
C LEU A 197 -1.86 -12.84 -13.01
N THR A 198 -2.72 -13.22 -12.06
CA THR A 198 -2.64 -12.73 -10.69
C THR A 198 -1.33 -13.18 -10.02
N GLU A 199 -0.89 -14.40 -10.28
CA GLU A 199 0.33 -14.97 -9.69
C GLU A 199 1.60 -14.54 -10.42
N TYR A 200 1.48 -14.08 -11.67
CA TYR A 200 2.61 -13.66 -12.48
C TYR A 200 3.35 -12.46 -11.86
N GLY A 201 4.65 -12.55 -11.80
CA GLY A 201 5.51 -11.47 -11.25
C GLY A 201 5.43 -11.31 -9.72
N ASN A 202 4.61 -12.11 -9.03
CA ASN A 202 4.51 -12.12 -7.58
C ASN A 202 5.25 -13.31 -6.98
N THR A 203 5.99 -13.09 -5.90
CA THR A 203 6.66 -14.18 -5.19
C THR A 203 5.72 -14.87 -4.21
N LYS A 204 5.69 -16.21 -4.28
CA LYS A 204 5.00 -17.05 -3.29
C LYS A 204 5.82 -17.25 -2.01
N LYS A 205 7.13 -16.94 -2.05
CA LYS A 205 8.03 -17.10 -0.89
C LYS A 205 7.55 -16.22 0.27
N LEU A 206 7.75 -16.73 1.47
CA LEU A 206 7.62 -15.99 2.71
C LEU A 206 8.74 -14.95 2.84
N ASP A 207 8.66 -14.10 3.86
CA ASP A 207 9.72 -13.15 4.24
C ASP A 207 10.07 -12.12 3.15
N THR A 208 9.05 -11.60 2.47
CA THR A 208 9.23 -10.51 1.52
C THR A 208 9.19 -9.16 2.25
N TYR A 209 10.16 -8.31 1.95
CA TYR A 209 10.22 -6.95 2.46
C TYR A 209 9.11 -6.07 1.88
N GLY A 210 8.58 -5.16 2.70
CA GLY A 210 7.89 -3.97 2.21
C GLY A 210 8.88 -3.07 1.47
N THR A 211 8.41 -2.23 0.57
CA THR A 211 9.28 -1.33 -0.19
C THR A 211 8.73 0.08 -0.24
N ILE A 212 9.63 1.07 -0.20
CA ILE A 212 9.32 2.47 -0.44
C ILE A 212 10.32 2.96 -1.49
N GLY A 213 9.80 3.47 -2.60
CA GLY A 213 10.61 3.96 -3.72
C GLY A 213 11.30 5.28 -3.42
N ASP A 214 12.24 5.63 -4.32
CA ASP A 214 13.06 6.84 -4.22
C ASP A 214 12.20 8.11 -4.08
N ASP A 215 12.76 9.12 -3.43
CA ASP A 215 12.15 10.46 -3.29
C ASP A 215 10.76 10.49 -2.63
N SER A 216 10.35 9.41 -1.98
CA SER A 216 9.06 9.34 -1.31
C SER A 216 9.07 10.02 0.06
N VAL A 217 7.95 10.65 0.41
CA VAL A 217 7.78 11.36 1.68
C VAL A 217 6.60 10.79 2.45
N ILE A 218 6.86 10.28 3.65
CA ILE A 218 5.83 9.75 4.56
C ILE A 218 5.95 10.46 5.90
N LYS A 219 4.88 11.16 6.30
CA LYS A 219 4.90 11.90 7.56
C LYS A 219 3.59 11.81 8.35
N ASN A 220 3.72 11.85 9.68
CA ASN A 220 2.61 11.90 10.63
C ASN A 220 1.57 10.77 10.41
N THR A 221 2.05 9.55 10.15
CA THR A 221 1.21 8.41 9.79
C THR A 221 1.19 7.39 10.92
N THR A 222 0.00 6.86 11.24
CA THR A 222 -0.13 5.92 12.37
C THR A 222 0.33 4.52 12.01
N LEU A 223 -0.24 3.90 10.97
CA LEU A 223 0.05 2.52 10.63
C LEU A 223 0.26 2.33 9.13
N ILE A 224 1.43 1.81 8.76
CA ILE A 224 1.69 1.23 7.44
C ILE A 224 2.18 -0.20 7.63
N LYS A 225 1.39 -1.16 7.17
CA LYS A 225 1.71 -2.58 7.31
C LYS A 225 1.54 -3.33 6.00
N ASP A 226 2.55 -4.14 5.65
CA ASP A 226 2.49 -4.95 4.43
C ASP A 226 2.24 -4.12 3.16
N ALA A 227 3.00 -3.02 2.97
CA ALA A 227 2.80 -2.13 1.84
C ALA A 227 4.00 -2.09 0.89
N LYS A 228 3.70 -1.98 -0.42
CA LYS A 228 4.65 -1.56 -1.45
C LYS A 228 4.27 -0.18 -1.92
N ILE A 229 5.19 0.76 -1.83
CA ILE A 229 5.00 2.17 -2.17
C ILE A 229 5.99 2.51 -3.27
N GLY A 230 5.50 3.05 -4.38
CA GLY A 230 6.31 3.50 -5.52
C GLY A 230 7.16 4.73 -5.18
N GLU A 231 7.93 5.18 -6.16
CA GLU A 231 8.77 6.38 -6.03
C GLU A 231 7.96 7.68 -6.03
N SER A 232 8.50 8.73 -5.45
CA SER A 232 7.89 10.07 -5.38
C SER A 232 6.48 10.08 -4.75
N ALA A 233 6.13 9.07 -3.96
CA ALA A 233 4.85 9.01 -3.29
C ALA A 233 4.80 9.99 -2.10
N TYR A 234 3.64 10.63 -1.90
CA TYR A 234 3.42 11.51 -0.76
C TYR A 234 2.31 10.98 0.16
N ILE A 235 2.66 10.62 1.39
CA ILE A 235 1.71 10.14 2.41
C ILE A 235 1.81 11.03 3.64
N LYS A 236 0.68 11.65 4.03
CA LYS A 236 0.62 12.53 5.19
C LYS A 236 -0.61 12.27 6.03
N GLY A 237 -0.40 11.91 7.29
CA GLY A 237 -1.51 11.81 8.25
C GLY A 237 -2.48 10.66 7.98
N ALA A 238 -2.07 9.65 7.23
CA ALA A 238 -2.90 8.46 7.02
C ALA A 238 -3.08 7.70 8.34
N PHE A 239 -4.29 7.24 8.58
CA PHE A 239 -4.58 6.47 9.79
C PHE A 239 -4.12 5.02 9.64
N LYS A 240 -4.43 4.38 8.48
CA LYS A 240 -4.09 2.97 8.27
C LYS A 240 -3.88 2.64 6.79
N ILE A 241 -2.74 2.08 6.48
CA ILE A 241 -2.44 1.48 5.17
C ILE A 241 -2.00 0.04 5.43
N LYS A 242 -2.82 -0.93 5.05
CA LYS A 242 -2.53 -2.34 5.35
C LYS A 242 -2.73 -3.22 4.13
N ASN A 243 -1.67 -3.97 3.77
CA ASN A 243 -1.65 -4.92 2.68
C ASN A 243 -2.08 -4.25 1.35
N VAL A 244 -1.29 -3.26 0.91
CA VAL A 244 -1.61 -2.38 -0.21
C VAL A 244 -0.38 -2.19 -1.11
N THR A 245 -0.62 -2.16 -2.42
CA THR A 245 0.33 -1.62 -3.39
C THR A 245 -0.12 -0.21 -3.80
N ILE A 246 0.76 0.77 -3.65
CA ILE A 246 0.58 2.15 -4.10
C ILE A 246 1.55 2.36 -5.26
N LEU A 247 1.03 2.41 -6.48
CA LEU A 247 1.83 2.72 -7.65
C LEU A 247 2.05 4.24 -7.70
N SER A 248 3.28 4.65 -7.87
CA SER A 248 3.67 6.05 -7.95
C SER A 248 4.97 6.17 -8.73
N SER A 249 5.11 7.23 -9.49
CA SER A 249 6.32 7.59 -10.23
C SER A 249 6.55 9.10 -10.18
N GLN A 250 7.68 9.56 -10.67
CA GLN A 250 7.99 10.99 -10.73
C GLN A 250 6.99 11.74 -11.62
N GLU A 251 6.52 11.13 -12.70
CA GLU A 251 5.55 11.73 -13.62
C GLU A 251 4.12 11.65 -13.10
N GLU A 252 3.79 10.59 -12.38
CA GLU A 252 2.45 10.32 -11.89
C GLU A 252 2.48 10.02 -10.39
N MET A 253 2.73 11.06 -9.61
CA MET A 253 2.85 10.97 -8.16
C MET A 253 1.52 10.67 -7.48
N SER A 254 1.48 9.59 -6.69
CA SER A 254 0.31 9.25 -5.87
C SER A 254 0.37 9.91 -4.50
N GLN A 255 -0.81 10.29 -3.98
CA GLN A 255 -0.91 11.04 -2.74
C GLN A 255 -1.98 10.46 -1.80
N ILE A 256 -1.64 10.35 -0.53
CA ILE A 256 -2.56 9.90 0.52
C ILE A 256 -2.54 10.93 1.66
N GLY A 257 -3.71 11.41 2.03
CA GLY A 257 -3.89 12.48 3.03
C GLY A 257 -4.43 11.99 4.37
N GLU A 258 -4.87 12.95 5.14
CA GLU A 258 -5.21 12.79 6.55
C GLU A 258 -6.43 11.90 6.78
N GLY A 259 -6.32 11.02 7.78
CA GLY A 259 -7.39 10.14 8.24
C GLY A 259 -7.77 9.01 7.30
N VAL A 260 -7.03 8.82 6.21
CA VAL A 260 -7.31 7.79 5.19
C VAL A 260 -7.03 6.39 5.73
N GLU A 261 -7.92 5.44 5.38
CA GLU A 261 -7.73 4.01 5.59
C GLU A 261 -7.76 3.25 4.27
N LEU A 262 -6.68 2.54 3.96
CA LEU A 262 -6.56 1.64 2.80
C LEU A 262 -6.25 0.22 3.28
N VAL A 263 -7.06 -0.77 2.87
CA VAL A 263 -6.87 -2.16 3.30
C VAL A 263 -7.12 -3.13 2.16
N ASN A 264 -6.16 -4.03 1.91
CA ASN A 264 -6.27 -5.11 0.92
C ASN A 264 -6.57 -4.59 -0.49
N GLY A 265 -5.66 -3.87 -1.10
CA GLY A 265 -5.94 -3.34 -2.43
C GLY A 265 -4.74 -2.77 -3.17
N ILE A 266 -5.04 -2.25 -4.36
CA ILE A 266 -4.07 -1.68 -5.28
C ILE A 266 -4.53 -0.30 -5.71
N MET A 267 -3.64 0.68 -5.61
CA MET A 267 -3.85 2.06 -6.02
C MET A 267 -2.96 2.40 -7.21
N GLY A 268 -3.56 2.81 -8.30
CA GLY A 268 -2.89 3.18 -9.56
C GLY A 268 -2.14 4.50 -9.49
N TYR A 269 -1.26 4.71 -10.47
CA TYR A 269 -0.41 5.89 -10.60
C TYR A 269 -1.21 7.21 -10.61
N GLY A 270 -0.66 8.26 -10.03
CA GLY A 270 -1.24 9.59 -10.03
C GLY A 270 -2.52 9.75 -9.20
N SER A 271 -2.95 8.69 -8.53
CA SER A 271 -4.21 8.70 -7.77
C SER A 271 -4.05 9.39 -6.42
N ARG A 272 -5.15 9.99 -5.94
CA ARG A 272 -5.18 10.81 -4.74
C ARG A 272 -6.30 10.38 -3.81
N VAL A 273 -5.97 10.07 -2.56
CA VAL A 273 -6.94 9.68 -1.54
C VAL A 273 -6.81 10.60 -0.34
N PHE A 274 -7.86 11.38 -0.02
CA PHE A 274 -7.79 12.43 0.99
C PHE A 274 -9.00 12.45 1.92
N TYR A 275 -8.86 13.17 3.04
CA TYR A 275 -9.93 13.61 3.91
C TYR A 275 -10.82 12.47 4.39
N GLN A 276 -10.23 11.53 5.16
CA GLN A 276 -10.94 10.43 5.82
C GLN A 276 -11.64 9.44 4.85
N ALA A 277 -11.21 9.37 3.59
CA ALA A 277 -11.70 8.34 2.69
C ALA A 277 -11.23 6.95 3.14
N VAL A 278 -12.10 5.95 2.94
CA VAL A 278 -11.87 4.55 3.32
C VAL A 278 -12.00 3.66 2.10
N ALA A 279 -11.00 2.81 1.84
CA ALA A 279 -11.09 1.80 0.79
C ALA A 279 -10.64 0.42 1.33
N VAL A 280 -11.51 -0.59 1.13
CA VAL A 280 -11.26 -1.97 1.58
C VAL A 280 -11.57 -2.95 0.47
N ARG A 281 -10.63 -3.84 0.16
CA ARG A 281 -10.71 -4.77 -0.97
C ARG A 281 -11.03 -4.03 -2.27
N PHE A 282 -10.02 -3.37 -2.81
CA PHE A 282 -10.19 -2.43 -3.91
C PHE A 282 -9.10 -2.56 -4.97
N VAL A 283 -9.44 -2.18 -6.19
CA VAL A 283 -8.50 -1.74 -7.21
C VAL A 283 -8.94 -0.35 -7.68
N ILE A 284 -8.06 0.62 -7.56
CA ILE A 284 -8.25 1.98 -8.04
C ILE A 284 -7.30 2.20 -9.22
N GLY A 285 -7.82 2.61 -10.36
CA GLY A 285 -7.07 2.91 -11.57
C GLY A 285 -6.16 4.12 -11.44
N ARG A 286 -5.65 4.61 -12.58
CA ARG A 286 -4.75 5.79 -12.65
C ARG A 286 -5.54 7.09 -12.53
N ASN A 287 -4.92 8.12 -11.96
CA ASN A 287 -5.46 9.48 -11.85
C ASN A 287 -6.85 9.55 -11.20
N CYS A 288 -7.15 8.63 -10.29
CA CYS A 288 -8.42 8.63 -9.56
C CYS A 288 -8.36 9.51 -8.31
N GLN A 289 -9.52 9.98 -7.88
CA GLN A 289 -9.63 10.76 -6.64
C GLN A 289 -10.72 10.17 -5.72
N LEU A 290 -10.33 9.81 -4.49
CA LEU A 290 -11.26 9.47 -3.41
C LEU A 290 -11.11 10.51 -2.30
N LYS A 291 -12.19 11.18 -1.91
CA LYS A 291 -12.08 12.28 -0.94
C LYS A 291 -13.36 12.53 -0.13
N TYR A 292 -13.21 13.30 0.93
CA TYR A 292 -14.33 13.77 1.78
C TYR A 292 -15.18 12.62 2.33
N GLY A 293 -14.53 11.65 2.98
CA GLY A 293 -15.21 10.53 3.61
C GLY A 293 -15.82 9.51 2.65
N ALA A 294 -15.43 9.50 1.38
CA ALA A 294 -15.84 8.46 0.43
C ALA A 294 -15.52 7.06 0.96
N ARG A 295 -16.47 6.13 0.83
CA ARG A 295 -16.32 4.74 1.24
C ARG A 295 -16.37 3.82 0.04
N LEU A 296 -15.29 3.09 -0.16
CA LEU A 296 -15.13 2.14 -1.26
C LEU A 296 -14.89 0.75 -0.71
N LEU A 297 -15.82 -0.17 -0.91
CA LEU A 297 -15.73 -1.55 -0.43
C LEU A 297 -15.95 -2.53 -1.58
N ASN A 298 -15.10 -3.57 -1.67
CA ASN A 298 -15.22 -4.62 -2.69
C ASN A 298 -15.44 -4.06 -4.11
N SER A 299 -14.63 -3.11 -4.55
CA SER A 299 -14.90 -2.42 -5.82
C SER A 299 -13.65 -2.25 -6.67
N VAL A 300 -13.85 -2.26 -7.97
CA VAL A 300 -12.84 -1.95 -8.99
C VAL A 300 -13.25 -0.66 -9.69
N ILE A 301 -12.39 0.36 -9.67
CA ILE A 301 -12.61 1.67 -10.29
C ILE A 301 -11.60 1.89 -11.40
N GLY A 302 -12.08 2.23 -12.58
CA GLY A 302 -11.26 2.58 -13.76
C GLY A 302 -10.66 3.98 -13.67
N ASP A 303 -9.71 4.22 -14.56
CA ASP A 303 -8.89 5.43 -14.62
C ASP A 303 -9.71 6.73 -14.70
N ASN A 304 -9.10 7.83 -14.25
CA ASN A 304 -9.67 9.18 -14.36
C ASN A 304 -11.07 9.32 -13.73
N SER A 305 -11.28 8.71 -12.58
CA SER A 305 -12.56 8.72 -11.88
C SER A 305 -12.49 9.47 -10.56
N THR A 306 -13.57 10.18 -10.21
CA THR A 306 -13.69 10.90 -8.95
C THR A 306 -14.84 10.37 -8.11
N VAL A 307 -14.55 10.03 -6.85
CA VAL A 307 -15.53 9.58 -5.87
C VAL A 307 -15.37 10.41 -4.61
N SER A 308 -16.43 11.12 -4.21
CA SER A 308 -16.40 11.88 -2.95
C SER A 308 -17.75 11.92 -2.25
N CYS A 309 -17.74 11.97 -0.93
CA CYS A 309 -18.94 12.09 -0.09
C CYS A 309 -19.98 10.97 -0.26
N CYS A 310 -19.63 9.82 -0.80
CA CYS A 310 -20.58 8.76 -1.14
C CYS A 310 -20.06 7.38 -0.78
N GLU A 311 -20.93 6.38 -0.90
CA GLU A 311 -20.64 4.98 -0.60
C GLU A 311 -20.77 4.10 -1.84
N LEU A 312 -19.77 3.28 -2.07
CA LEU A 312 -19.65 2.35 -3.19
C LEU A 312 -19.38 0.95 -2.65
N LEU A 313 -20.31 0.01 -2.85
CA LEU A 313 -20.22 -1.37 -2.38
C LEU A 313 -20.33 -2.35 -3.54
N ASN A 314 -19.38 -3.25 -3.68
CA ASN A 314 -19.41 -4.33 -4.66
C ASN A 314 -19.57 -3.86 -6.12
N ASN A 315 -18.86 -2.79 -6.49
CA ASN A 315 -19.05 -2.18 -7.80
C ASN A 315 -17.91 -2.48 -8.76
N LEU A 316 -18.27 -2.47 -10.04
CA LEU A 316 -17.35 -2.42 -11.15
C LEU A 316 -17.58 -1.13 -11.94
N ILE A 317 -16.64 -0.23 -11.89
CA ILE A 317 -16.77 1.11 -12.47
C ILE A 317 -15.72 1.29 -13.56
N PHE A 318 -16.16 1.54 -14.79
CA PHE A 318 -15.31 1.83 -15.94
C PHE A 318 -14.78 3.27 -15.90
N PRO A 319 -13.74 3.60 -16.69
CA PRO A 319 -13.06 4.90 -16.62
C PRO A 319 -13.96 6.11 -16.82
N PHE A 320 -13.51 7.27 -16.30
CA PHE A 320 -14.18 8.58 -16.40
C PHE A 320 -15.53 8.63 -15.68
N HIS A 321 -15.55 8.11 -14.45
CA HIS A 321 -16.69 8.19 -13.56
C HIS A 321 -16.59 9.40 -12.62
N GLU A 322 -17.66 10.17 -12.53
CA GLU A 322 -17.80 11.31 -11.61
C GLU A 322 -18.95 11.09 -10.64
N GLN A 323 -18.65 11.03 -9.34
CA GLN A 323 -19.63 10.94 -8.26
C GLN A 323 -19.13 11.73 -7.06
N HIS A 324 -19.56 12.98 -6.92
CA HIS A 324 -18.98 13.91 -5.96
C HIS A 324 -20.01 14.66 -5.11
N HIS A 325 -21.24 14.19 -5.07
CA HIS A 325 -22.31 14.79 -4.26
C HIS A 325 -22.78 13.85 -3.14
N ASN A 326 -23.21 14.47 -2.03
CA ASN A 326 -23.77 13.75 -0.90
C ASN A 326 -25.04 12.97 -1.24
N SER A 327 -25.35 11.97 -0.41
CA SER A 327 -26.58 11.17 -0.49
C SER A 327 -26.71 10.38 -1.79
N SER A 328 -25.60 10.05 -2.43
CA SER A 328 -25.57 9.10 -3.54
C SER A 328 -24.82 7.83 -3.15
N PHE A 329 -25.31 6.68 -3.60
CA PHE A 329 -24.61 5.42 -3.41
C PHE A 329 -24.83 4.43 -4.57
N LEU A 330 -23.86 3.56 -4.75
CA LEU A 330 -23.84 2.49 -5.71
C LEU A 330 -23.65 1.15 -5.00
N ILE A 331 -24.51 0.19 -5.24
CA ILE A 331 -24.41 -1.16 -4.66
C ILE A 331 -24.57 -2.21 -5.75
N ALA A 332 -23.65 -3.15 -5.81
CA ALA A 332 -23.68 -4.30 -6.73
C ALA A 332 -23.89 -3.89 -8.20
N THR A 333 -23.22 -2.82 -8.61
CA THR A 333 -23.50 -2.16 -9.89
C THR A 333 -22.29 -2.20 -10.82
N THR A 334 -22.53 -2.43 -12.10
CA THR A 334 -21.55 -2.18 -13.16
C THR A 334 -21.86 -0.85 -13.84
N ILE A 335 -21.00 0.14 -13.68
CA ILE A 335 -21.10 1.45 -14.33
C ILE A 335 -20.17 1.49 -15.52
N MET A 336 -20.71 1.65 -16.72
CA MET A 336 -19.91 1.83 -17.92
C MET A 336 -19.29 3.24 -17.96
N GLY A 337 -18.24 3.41 -18.75
CA GLY A 337 -17.43 4.64 -18.77
C GLY A 337 -18.18 5.93 -19.10
N GLN A 338 -17.56 7.06 -18.79
CA GLN A 338 -18.09 8.43 -19.00
C GLN A 338 -19.42 8.69 -18.29
N SER A 339 -19.52 8.31 -17.02
CA SER A 339 -20.72 8.47 -16.22
C SER A 339 -20.61 9.61 -15.20
N ASN A 340 -21.70 10.31 -14.96
CA ASN A 340 -21.83 11.31 -13.91
C ASN A 340 -23.07 11.02 -13.07
N ILE A 341 -22.88 10.83 -11.76
CA ILE A 341 -23.95 10.47 -10.83
C ILE A 341 -24.30 11.69 -9.97
N ALA A 342 -25.56 12.12 -10.07
CA ALA A 342 -26.06 13.27 -9.35
C ALA A 342 -26.31 12.99 -7.86
N ALA A 343 -26.50 14.07 -7.08
CA ALA A 343 -26.90 13.98 -5.68
C ALA A 343 -28.22 13.20 -5.50
N GLY A 344 -28.31 12.43 -4.42
CA GLY A 344 -29.50 11.66 -4.08
C GLY A 344 -29.75 10.42 -4.96
N SER A 345 -28.84 10.12 -5.89
CA SER A 345 -28.97 8.93 -6.74
C SER A 345 -28.66 7.67 -5.95
N THR A 346 -29.56 6.70 -6.03
CA THR A 346 -29.37 5.35 -5.49
C THR A 346 -29.44 4.37 -6.64
N ILE A 347 -28.33 3.67 -6.88
CA ILE A 347 -28.25 2.68 -7.96
C ILE A 347 -27.82 1.34 -7.37
N GLY A 348 -28.53 0.27 -7.72
CA GLY A 348 -28.18 -1.08 -7.36
C GLY A 348 -29.14 -1.75 -6.40
N SER A 349 -28.67 -2.77 -5.71
CA SER A 349 -29.47 -3.60 -4.82
C SER A 349 -30.17 -2.76 -3.76
N ASN A 350 -31.49 -2.95 -3.64
CA ASN A 350 -32.26 -2.40 -2.54
C ASN A 350 -32.39 -3.50 -1.48
N HIS A 351 -31.91 -3.26 -0.29
CA HIS A 351 -32.02 -4.19 0.85
C HIS A 351 -33.47 -4.61 1.18
N ASN A 352 -34.46 -3.91 0.65
CA ASN A 352 -35.87 -4.27 0.77
C ASN A 352 -36.37 -5.22 -0.34
N SER A 353 -35.64 -5.41 -1.42
CA SER A 353 -35.93 -6.40 -2.44
C SER A 353 -35.10 -7.65 -2.17
N ARG A 354 -35.74 -8.73 -1.82
CA ARG A 354 -35.13 -10.05 -1.59
C ARG A 354 -34.65 -10.75 -2.88
N SER A 355 -34.50 -10.02 -3.97
CA SER A 355 -33.92 -10.56 -5.20
C SER A 355 -32.40 -10.45 -5.14
N PRO A 356 -31.68 -11.54 -4.88
CA PRO A 356 -30.24 -11.49 -4.59
C PRO A 356 -29.36 -11.22 -5.82
N ASP A 357 -29.89 -11.19 -7.03
CA ASP A 357 -29.11 -11.24 -8.27
C ASP A 357 -29.38 -10.10 -9.25
N GLY A 358 -29.93 -9.01 -8.78
CA GLY A 358 -30.19 -7.84 -9.61
C GLY A 358 -28.92 -7.03 -9.91
N GLU A 359 -28.13 -7.49 -10.86
CA GLU A 359 -27.06 -6.65 -11.37
C GLU A 359 -27.62 -5.54 -12.25
N ILE A 360 -27.27 -4.30 -11.92
CA ILE A 360 -27.64 -3.14 -12.73
C ILE A 360 -26.44 -2.73 -13.59
N ILE A 361 -26.64 -2.70 -14.90
CA ILE A 361 -25.67 -2.15 -15.84
C ILE A 361 -26.16 -0.77 -16.28
N ALA A 362 -25.48 0.28 -15.83
CA ALA A 362 -25.73 1.65 -16.26
C ALA A 362 -24.83 2.03 -17.45
N CYS A 363 -25.45 2.33 -18.58
CA CYS A 363 -24.76 2.72 -19.82
C CYS A 363 -24.63 4.24 -19.97
N PRO A 364 -23.56 4.75 -20.61
CA PRO A 364 -23.14 6.15 -20.60
C PRO A 364 -24.02 7.13 -21.40
N ARG A 365 -25.01 6.66 -22.15
CA ARG A 365 -25.81 7.54 -23.02
C ARG A 365 -26.91 8.36 -22.30
N ARG A 366 -27.06 8.20 -20.97
CA ARG A 366 -27.90 9.09 -20.17
C ARG A 366 -27.01 9.90 -19.24
N ARG A 367 -26.78 11.15 -19.61
CA ARG A 367 -25.90 12.08 -18.89
C ARG A 367 -26.32 12.39 -17.46
N ASP A 368 -27.56 12.17 -17.10
CA ASP A 368 -28.08 12.51 -15.78
C ASP A 368 -28.99 11.38 -15.29
N LEU A 369 -28.41 10.44 -14.56
CA LEU A 369 -29.21 9.52 -13.76
C LEU A 369 -29.67 10.28 -12.50
N CYS A 370 -30.69 11.12 -12.65
CA CYS A 370 -31.47 11.65 -11.55
C CYS A 370 -32.56 10.66 -11.17
N GLY A 371 -32.51 10.12 -9.98
CA GLY A 371 -33.58 9.30 -9.44
C GLY A 371 -33.19 7.84 -9.13
N LYS A 372 -34.12 7.12 -8.56
CA LYS A 372 -33.96 5.71 -8.20
C LYS A 372 -34.07 4.85 -9.47
N ILE A 373 -33.03 4.08 -9.77
CA ILE A 373 -33.09 2.97 -10.70
C ILE A 373 -33.17 1.70 -9.84
N TYR A 374 -34.29 1.04 -9.90
CA TYR A 374 -34.55 -0.23 -9.23
C TYR A 374 -34.21 -1.41 -10.14
#